data_864576d7ca194bbafd823219b6a82b33
#
_entry.id   864576d7ca194bbafd823219b6a82b33
#
_cell.length_a   1.000
_cell.length_b   1.000
_cell.length_c   1.000
_cell.angle_alpha   90.00
_cell.angle_beta   90.00
_cell.angle_gamma   90.00
#
_symmetry.space_group_name_H-M   'P 1'
#
loop_
_entity.id
_entity.type
_entity.pdbx_description
1 polymer ?
#
loop_
_entity_poly.entity_id
_entity_poly.type
_entity_poly.pdbx_seq_one_letter_code
_entity_poly.pdbx_strand_id
1 'polypeptide(L)' 'KMFDFFKREIRVTRNLNECNKIRELLLENNIQTYVITNTLTNPGRHHGIAFIQMDAAYEYQIFVKRKDWEKANFLIR' A
#
# COMPACT_ATOMS: atom_id res chain seq x y z
N LYS A 1 -5.24 -0.95 17.52
CA LYS A 1 -4.54 0.27 17.26
C LYS A 1 -5.40 1.29 16.59
N MET A 2 -5.09 2.54 16.85
CA MET A 2 -5.86 3.62 16.28
C MET A 2 -5.87 3.58 14.76
N PHE A 3 -4.74 3.24 14.18
CA PHE A 3 -4.67 3.20 12.74
C PHE A 3 -5.70 2.26 12.13
N ASP A 4 -5.77 1.06 12.65
CA ASP A 4 -6.68 0.06 12.11
C ASP A 4 -8.13 0.40 12.36
N PHE A 5 -8.37 1.16 13.41
CA PHE A 5 -9.73 1.49 13.77
C PHE A 5 -10.39 2.45 12.79
N PHE A 6 -9.62 3.42 12.29
CA PHE A 6 -10.19 4.43 11.41
C PHE A 6 -9.90 4.20 9.94
N LYS A 7 -9.04 3.28 9.62
CA LYS A 7 -8.62 3.07 8.25
C LYS A 7 -8.84 1.62 7.85
N ARG A 8 -9.05 1.43 6.57
CA ARG A 8 -9.31 0.11 6.06
C ARG A 8 -8.51 -0.14 4.79
N GLU A 9 -7.95 -1.32 4.69
CA GLU A 9 -7.13 -1.69 3.55
C GLU A 9 -8.00 -1.89 2.32
N ILE A 10 -7.53 -1.37 1.17
CA ILE A 10 -8.25 -1.55 -0.07
C ILE A 10 -7.45 -2.33 -1.10
N ARG A 11 -6.14 -2.34 -0.98
CA ARG A 11 -5.33 -3.05 -1.95
C ARG A 11 -3.96 -3.34 -1.39
N VAL A 12 -3.43 -4.49 -1.79
CA VAL A 12 -2.05 -4.86 -1.49
C VAL A 12 -1.40 -5.15 -2.82
N THR A 13 -0.25 -4.57 -3.06
CA THR A 13 0.45 -4.78 -4.31
C THR A 13 1.95 -4.75 -4.09
N ARG A 14 2.67 -5.45 -4.93
CA ARG A 14 4.12 -5.40 -4.93
C ARG A 14 4.65 -4.48 -6.01
N ASN A 15 3.76 -3.91 -6.77
CA ASN A 15 4.15 -3.06 -7.88
C ASN A 15 4.01 -1.60 -7.49
N LEU A 16 5.14 -0.90 -7.44
CA LEU A 16 5.12 0.49 -7.01
C LEU A 16 4.33 1.36 -7.98
N ASN A 17 4.42 1.07 -9.26
CA ASN A 17 3.66 1.86 -10.24
C ASN A 17 2.17 1.71 -10.01
N GLU A 18 1.73 0.51 -9.73
CA GLU A 18 0.32 0.28 -9.45
C GLU A 18 -0.10 1.03 -8.18
N CYS A 19 0.74 0.97 -7.17
CA CYS A 19 0.47 1.67 -5.92
C CYS A 19 0.29 3.17 -6.18
N ASN A 20 1.19 3.74 -6.96
CA ASN A 20 1.12 5.17 -7.25
C ASN A 20 -0.10 5.53 -8.08
N LYS A 21 -0.45 4.68 -9.03
CA LYS A 21 -1.64 4.94 -9.84
C LYS A 21 -2.90 4.95 -8.99
N ILE A 22 -2.99 4.01 -8.08
CA ILE A 22 -4.15 3.96 -7.19
C ILE A 22 -4.21 5.21 -6.33
N ARG A 23 -3.06 5.60 -5.78
CA ARG A 23 -3.00 6.79 -4.94
C ARG A 23 -3.43 8.03 -5.72
N GLU A 24 -2.95 8.16 -6.94
CA GLU A 24 -3.30 9.33 -7.75
C GLU A 24 -4.78 9.36 -8.08
N LEU A 25 -5.32 8.21 -8.45
CA LEU A 25 -6.74 8.13 -8.78
C LEU A 25 -7.59 8.54 -7.60
N LEU A 26 -7.26 8.03 -6.43
CA LEU A 26 -8.06 8.34 -5.26
C LEU A 26 -7.89 9.78 -4.83
N LEU A 27 -6.69 10.30 -4.95
CA LEU A 27 -6.47 11.70 -4.62
C LEU A 27 -7.27 12.63 -5.52
N GLU A 28 -7.36 12.29 -6.80
CA GLU A 28 -8.17 13.08 -7.74
C GLU A 28 -9.63 13.10 -7.35
N ASN A 29 -10.04 12.12 -6.59
CA ASN A 29 -11.42 12.04 -6.11
C ASN A 29 -11.54 12.46 -4.66
N ASN A 30 -10.55 13.18 -4.16
CA ASN A 30 -10.55 13.71 -2.80
C ASN A 30 -10.55 12.65 -1.74
N ILE A 31 -9.95 11.51 -2.04
CA ILE A 31 -9.80 10.43 -1.07
C ILE A 31 -8.34 10.33 -0.70
N GLN A 32 -8.07 10.52 0.57
CA GLN A 32 -6.71 10.43 1.08
C GLN A 32 -6.31 8.98 1.27
N THR A 33 -5.09 8.64 0.87
CA THR A 33 -4.58 7.30 1.01
C THR A 33 -3.45 7.26 2.02
N TYR A 34 -3.28 6.08 2.61
CA TYR A 34 -2.21 5.83 3.55
C TYR A 34 -1.54 4.54 3.11
N VAL A 35 -0.24 4.56 3.00
CA VAL A 35 0.49 3.41 2.49
C VAL A 35 1.48 2.93 3.53
N ILE A 36 1.45 1.62 3.75
CA ILE A 36 2.43 0.98 4.60
C ILE A 36 3.29 0.10 3.71
N THR A 37 4.59 0.28 3.80
CA THR A 37 5.53 -0.51 3.03
C THR A 37 6.11 -1.59 3.92
N ASN A 38 5.93 -2.82 3.51
CA ASN A 38 6.45 -3.96 4.26
C ASN A 38 7.60 -4.61 3.51
N THR A 39 8.60 -5.00 4.24
CA THR A 39 9.72 -5.72 3.67
C THR A 39 9.36 -7.19 3.62
N LEU A 40 9.47 -7.78 2.45
CA LEU A 40 9.12 -9.18 2.29
C LEU A 40 10.25 -10.10 2.66
N THR A 41 11.46 -9.57 2.75
CA THR A 41 12.59 -10.37 3.13
C THR A 41 12.80 -10.31 4.63
N ASN A 42 13.42 -11.33 5.16
CA ASN A 42 13.73 -11.37 6.58
C ASN A 42 15.05 -10.67 6.81
N PRO A 43 15.04 -9.49 7.42
CA PRO A 43 16.29 -8.73 7.57
C PRO A 43 17.33 -9.44 8.39
N GLY A 44 16.93 -10.32 9.26
CA GLY A 44 17.89 -11.02 10.08
C GLY A 44 18.68 -12.05 9.32
N ARG A 45 18.29 -12.36 8.13
CA ARG A 45 18.94 -13.39 7.36
C ARG A 45 19.79 -12.85 6.24
N HIS A 46 19.85 -11.57 6.11
CA HIS A 46 20.57 -10.98 5.01
C HIS A 46 21.95 -10.55 5.40
N HIS A 47 22.86 -10.79 4.53
CA HIS A 47 24.23 -10.45 4.78
C HIS A 47 24.80 -9.69 3.62
N GLY A 48 24.19 -8.59 3.32
CA GLY A 48 24.74 -7.74 2.31
C GLY A 48 24.37 -8.08 0.90
N ILE A 49 23.48 -8.99 0.71
CA ILE A 49 23.04 -9.31 -0.63
C ILE A 49 21.59 -8.97 -0.84
N ALA A 50 21.06 -8.17 0.03
CA ALA A 50 19.66 -7.84 -0.04
C ALA A 50 19.35 -6.91 -1.18
N PHE A 51 20.32 -6.32 -1.78
CA PHE A 51 20.10 -5.36 -2.84
C PHE A 51 19.51 -6.00 -4.07
N ILE A 52 19.50 -7.27 -4.13
CA ILE A 52 18.96 -7.97 -5.29
C ILE A 52 17.47 -7.95 -5.23
N GLN A 53 16.84 -7.70 -6.36
CA GLN A 53 15.38 -7.77 -6.44
C GLN A 53 14.70 -6.79 -5.52
N MET A 54 15.19 -5.59 -5.47
CA MET A 54 14.62 -4.58 -4.60
C MET A 54 13.13 -4.44 -4.81
N ASP A 55 12.70 -4.43 -6.07
CA ASP A 55 11.29 -4.25 -6.36
C ASP A 55 10.44 -5.37 -5.80
N ALA A 56 10.97 -6.56 -5.82
CA ALA A 56 10.22 -7.72 -5.33
C ALA A 56 10.31 -7.84 -3.82
N ALA A 57 11.13 -7.03 -3.18
CA ALA A 57 11.33 -7.14 -1.75
C ALA A 57 10.33 -6.36 -0.93
N TYR A 58 9.46 -5.62 -1.57
CA TYR A 58 8.51 -4.78 -0.85
C TYR A 58 7.10 -5.08 -1.23
N GLU A 59 6.23 -4.88 -0.27
CA GLU A 59 4.80 -5.01 -0.46
C GLU A 59 4.17 -3.73 0.06
N TYR A 60 3.24 -3.18 -0.71
CA TYR A 60 2.60 -1.93 -0.35
C TYR A 60 1.15 -2.21 0.01
N GLN A 61 0.78 -1.82 1.23
CA GLN A 61 -0.59 -1.91 1.69
C GLN A 61 -1.20 -0.53 1.62
N ILE A 62 -2.28 -0.40 0.88
CA ILE A 62 -2.93 0.89 0.69
C ILE A 62 -4.20 0.92 1.51
N PHE A 63 -4.32 1.95 2.33
CA PHE A 63 -5.47 2.13 3.21
C PHE A 63 -6.17 3.44 2.89
N VAL A 64 -7.45 3.48 3.18
CA VAL A 64 -8.22 4.72 3.14
C VAL A 64 -9.05 4.77 4.41
N LYS A 65 -9.64 5.93 4.69
CA LYS A 65 -10.53 6.03 5.82
C LYS A 65 -11.74 5.14 5.59
N ARG A 66 -12.25 4.59 6.66
CA ARG A 66 -13.37 3.67 6.54
C ARG A 66 -14.55 4.28 5.83
N LYS A 67 -14.80 5.56 6.05
CA LYS A 67 -15.93 6.23 5.42
C LYS A 67 -15.76 6.34 3.91
N ASP A 68 -14.54 6.27 3.42
CA ASP A 68 -14.27 6.37 2.00
C ASP A 68 -14.07 5.02 1.33
N TRP A 69 -14.11 3.96 2.10
CA TRP A 69 -13.72 2.64 1.59
C TRP A 69 -14.55 2.17 0.41
N GLU A 70 -15.87 2.31 0.51
CA GLU A 70 -16.73 1.83 -0.57
C GLU A 70 -16.48 2.59 -1.86
N LYS A 71 -16.37 3.90 -1.75
CA LYS A 71 -16.13 4.70 -2.93
C LYS A 71 -14.77 4.41 -3.53
N ALA A 72 -13.77 4.30 -2.67
CA ALA A 72 -12.42 4.02 -3.14
C ALA A 72 -12.37 2.66 -3.83
N ASN A 73 -12.99 1.67 -3.22
CA ASN A 73 -12.99 0.33 -3.78
C ASN A 73 -13.68 0.31 -5.15
N PHE A 74 -14.73 1.07 -5.28
CA PHE A 74 -15.44 1.18 -6.56
C PHE A 74 -14.54 1.80 -7.63
N LEU A 75 -13.79 2.81 -7.25
CA LEU A 75 -12.97 3.52 -8.22
C LEU A 75 -11.80 2.70 -8.74
N ILE A 76 -11.27 1.84 -7.92
CA ILE A 76 -10.05 1.13 -8.30
C ILE A 76 -10.28 -0.28 -8.84
N ARG A 77 -11.49 -0.76 -8.83
CA ARG A 77 -11.71 -2.14 -9.30
C ARG A 77 -11.79 -2.25 -10.82
#